data_81ef4732d99e728a62702c18556d47df
#
_entry.id   81ef4732d99e728a62702c18556d47df
#
_cell.length_a   1.000
_cell.length_b   1.000
_cell.length_c   1.000
_cell.angle_alpha   90.00
_cell.angle_beta   90.00
_cell.angle_gamma   90.00
#
_symmetry.space_group_name_H-M   'P 1'
#
loop_
_entity.id
_entity.type
_entity.pdbx_description
1 polymer ?
#
loop_
_entity_poly.entity_id
_entity_poly.type
_entity_poly.pdbx_seq_one_letter_code
_entity_poly.pdbx_strand_id
1 'polypeptide(L)' 'MDLTGLVLLVDILDAGNLSSAARKLKVSRANVSYHLQQLEKSVGAQLVRRTTRRIEPTEIGQTLYRPGRAIRAELTA' A
#
# COMPACT_ATOMS: atom_id res chain seq x y z
N MET A 1 3.55 -7.83 10.03
CA MET A 1 3.46 -6.52 9.35
C MET A 1 3.95 -5.44 10.28
N ASP A 2 4.75 -4.54 9.79
CA ASP A 2 5.24 -3.42 10.59
C ASP A 2 4.59 -2.10 10.14
N LEU A 3 4.94 -1.02 10.83
CA LEU A 3 4.37 0.31 10.51
C LEU A 3 4.78 0.78 9.12
N THR A 4 5.98 0.47 8.69
CA THR A 4 6.47 0.85 7.36
C THR A 4 5.60 0.21 6.27
N GLY A 5 5.28 -1.07 6.43
CA GLY A 5 4.41 -1.77 5.50
C GLY A 5 3.01 -1.19 5.47
N LEU A 6 2.48 -0.86 6.63
CA LEU A 6 1.14 -0.28 6.74
C LEU A 6 1.06 1.08 6.06
N VAL A 7 2.07 1.93 6.27
CA VAL A 7 2.16 3.24 5.60
C VAL A 7 2.30 3.07 4.09
N LEU A 8 3.08 2.09 3.65
CA LEU A 8 3.23 1.80 2.23
C LEU A 8 1.88 1.44 1.60
N LEU A 9 1.09 0.60 2.28
CA LEU A 9 -0.25 0.24 1.79
C LEU A 9 -1.13 1.48 1.60
N VAL A 10 -1.10 2.40 2.57
CA VAL A 10 -1.85 3.65 2.46
C VAL A 10 -1.39 4.45 1.26
N ASP A 11 -0.08 4.58 1.06
CA ASP A 11 0.46 5.33 -0.08
C ASP A 11 0.04 4.72 -1.42
N ILE A 12 0.05 3.39 -1.51
CA ILE A 12 -0.37 2.70 -2.73
C ILE A 12 -1.85 2.92 -3.02
N LEU A 13 -2.69 2.76 -2.00
CA LEU A 13 -4.13 2.91 -2.16
C LEU A 13 -4.52 4.36 -2.48
N ASP A 14 -3.88 5.32 -1.83
CA ASP A 14 -4.14 6.73 -2.10
C ASP A 14 -3.70 7.13 -3.50
N ALA A 15 -2.60 6.57 -3.99
CA ALA A 15 -2.11 6.85 -5.33
C ALA A 15 -2.98 6.22 -6.42
N GLY A 16 -3.62 5.10 -6.12
CA GLY A 16 -4.56 4.45 -7.03
C GLY A 16 -3.90 3.52 -8.05
N ASN A 17 -2.59 3.60 -8.25
CA ASN A 17 -1.85 2.69 -9.12
C ASN A 17 -0.38 2.65 -8.71
N LEU A 18 0.34 1.61 -9.17
CA LEU A 18 1.73 1.41 -8.76
C LEU A 18 2.67 2.49 -9.30
N SER A 19 2.43 2.94 -10.52
CA SER A 19 3.30 3.95 -11.13
C SER A 19 3.24 5.28 -10.37
N SER A 20 2.04 5.70 -10.00
CA SER A 20 1.87 6.93 -9.22
C SER A 20 2.44 6.79 -7.82
N ALA A 21 2.26 5.64 -7.19
CA ALA A 21 2.85 5.37 -5.88
C ALA A 21 4.37 5.43 -5.94
N ALA A 22 4.97 4.80 -6.96
CA ALA A 22 6.42 4.80 -7.15
C ALA A 22 6.96 6.22 -7.33
N ARG A 23 6.27 7.03 -8.11
CA ARG A 23 6.66 8.42 -8.34
C ARG A 23 6.60 9.22 -7.05
N LYS A 24 5.54 9.06 -6.29
CA LYS A 24 5.36 9.75 -5.00
C LYS A 24 6.45 9.36 -4.01
N LEU A 25 6.82 8.08 -3.98
CA LEU A 25 7.82 7.55 -3.05
C LEU A 25 9.25 7.68 -3.56
N LYS A 26 9.41 8.14 -4.81
CA LYS A 26 10.73 8.31 -5.46
C LYS A 26 11.50 7.01 -5.55
N VAL A 27 10.81 5.93 -5.90
CA VAL A 27 11.39 4.60 -6.11
C VAL A 27 10.86 4.03 -7.41
N SER A 28 11.39 2.87 -7.82
CA SER A 28 10.90 2.22 -9.03
C SER A 28 9.56 1.53 -8.78
N ARG A 29 8.81 1.32 -9.84
CA ARG A 29 7.56 0.57 -9.78
C ARG A 29 7.81 -0.86 -9.30
N ALA A 30 8.90 -1.49 -9.76
CA ALA A 30 9.27 -2.83 -9.32
C ALA A 30 9.54 -2.87 -7.82
N ASN A 31 10.15 -1.83 -7.27
CA ASN A 31 10.40 -1.72 -5.84
C ASN A 31 9.08 -1.70 -5.05
N VAL A 32 8.11 -0.88 -5.49
CA VAL A 32 6.81 -0.81 -4.84
C VAL A 32 6.10 -2.16 -4.91
N SER A 33 6.11 -2.79 -6.08
CA SER A 33 5.48 -4.10 -6.28
C SER A 33 6.10 -5.16 -5.38
N TYR A 34 7.42 -5.17 -5.27
CA TYR A 34 8.14 -6.12 -4.42
C TYR A 34 7.73 -5.96 -2.95
N HIS A 35 7.73 -4.73 -2.45
CA HIS A 35 7.39 -4.49 -1.05
C HIS A 35 5.92 -4.78 -0.76
N LEU A 36 5.03 -4.52 -1.71
CA LEU A 36 3.63 -4.88 -1.58
C LEU A 36 3.47 -6.40 -1.45
N GLN A 37 4.18 -7.16 -2.29
CA GLN A 37 4.14 -8.62 -2.21
C GLN A 37 4.67 -9.14 -0.86
N GLN A 38 5.75 -8.54 -0.36
CA GLN A 38 6.28 -8.91 0.95
C GLN A 38 5.28 -8.63 2.07
N LEU A 39 4.59 -7.49 1.99
CA LEU A 39 3.56 -7.15 2.94
C LEU A 39 2.41 -8.14 2.91
N GLU A 40 1.94 -8.50 1.71
CA GLU A 40 0.87 -9.48 1.56
C GLU A 40 1.27 -10.85 2.10
N LYS A 41 2.51 -11.27 1.88
CA LYS A 41 3.03 -12.52 2.45
C LYS A 41 3.04 -12.47 3.97
N SER A 42 3.46 -11.36 4.54
CA SER A 42 3.52 -11.16 5.98
C SER A 42 2.14 -11.22 6.63
N VAL A 43 1.13 -10.67 5.97
CA VAL A 43 -0.26 -10.69 6.45
C VAL A 43 -0.93 -12.03 6.16
N GLY A 44 -0.49 -12.71 5.12
CA GLY A 44 -1.10 -13.98 4.70
C GLY A 44 -2.34 -13.81 3.85
N ALA A 45 -2.50 -12.64 3.20
CA ALA A 45 -3.68 -12.36 2.38
C ALA A 45 -3.35 -11.28 1.36
N GLN A 46 -4.11 -11.25 0.27
CA GLN A 46 -4.05 -10.15 -0.68
C GLN A 46 -4.68 -8.91 -0.06
N LEU A 47 -3.98 -7.79 -0.20
CA LEU A 47 -4.43 -6.50 0.32
C LEU A 47 -4.98 -5.61 -0.78
N VAL A 48 -4.58 -5.86 -2.03
CA VAL A 48 -5.05 -5.09 -3.17
C VAL A 48 -5.42 -6.02 -4.32
N ARG A 49 -6.35 -5.57 -5.15
CA ARG A 49 -6.65 -6.16 -6.45
C ARG A 49 -6.16 -5.21 -7.53
N ARG A 50 -5.47 -5.78 -8.53
CA ARG A 50 -4.98 -5.01 -9.66
C ARG A 50 -5.96 -5.18 -10.81
N THR A 51 -6.55 -4.08 -11.24
CA THR A 51 -7.30 -4.04 -12.48
C THR A 51 -6.36 -3.49 -13.57
N THR A 52 -6.86 -3.38 -14.79
CA THR A 52 -6.07 -2.89 -15.93
C THR A 52 -5.50 -1.48 -15.68
N ARG A 53 -6.19 -0.66 -14.92
CA ARG A 53 -5.83 0.76 -14.75
C ARG A 53 -5.65 1.18 -13.30
N ARG A 54 -6.15 0.39 -12.36
CA ARG A 54 -6.23 0.83 -10.97
C ARG A 54 -5.82 -0.27 -10.02
N ILE A 55 -5.48 0.15 -8.82
CA ILE A 55 -5.36 -0.73 -7.67
C ILE A 55 -6.52 -0.41 -6.74
N GLU A 56 -7.22 -1.45 -6.33
CA GLU A 56 -8.34 -1.32 -5.40
C GLU A 56 -8.06 -2.17 -4.16
N PRO A 57 -8.50 -1.75 -2.97
CA PRO A 57 -8.29 -2.56 -1.78
C PRO A 57 -9.18 -3.81 -1.80
N THR A 58 -8.65 -4.92 -1.29
CA THR A 58 -9.48 -6.05 -0.90
C THR A 58 -10.20 -5.68 0.39
N GLU A 59 -11.08 -6.55 0.88
CA GLU A 59 -11.75 -6.32 2.15
C GLU A 59 -10.73 -6.16 3.28
N ILE A 60 -9.70 -7.02 3.31
CA ILE A 60 -8.64 -6.94 4.31
C ILE A 60 -7.83 -5.65 4.13
N GLY A 61 -7.51 -5.30 2.89
CA GLY A 61 -6.80 -4.07 2.61
C GLY A 61 -7.57 -2.84 3.09
N GLN A 62 -8.88 -2.83 2.90
CA GLN A 62 -9.74 -1.76 3.39
C GLN A 62 -9.73 -1.68 4.92
N THR A 63 -9.77 -2.82 5.60
CA THR A 63 -9.71 -2.89 7.06
C THR A 63 -8.41 -2.29 7.59
N LEU A 64 -7.30 -2.55 6.92
CA LEU A 64 -5.99 -2.04 7.32
C LEU A 64 -5.76 -0.58 6.91
N TYR A 65 -6.47 -0.11 5.89
CA TYR A 65 -6.29 1.24 5.39
C TYR A 65 -6.61 2.28 6.45
N ARG A 66 -7.69 2.09 7.18
CA ARG A 66 -8.17 3.07 8.18
C ARG A 66 -7.14 3.31 9.28
N PRO A 67 -6.65 2.28 10.00
CA PRO A 67 -5.60 2.49 11.00
C PRO A 67 -4.29 2.96 10.37
N GLY A 68 -3.98 2.48 9.16
CA GLY A 68 -2.78 2.89 8.45
C GLY A 68 -2.77 4.37 8.12
N ARG A 69 -3.91 4.88 7.70
CA ARG A 69 -4.07 6.31 7.40
C ARG A 69 -3.87 7.17 8.64
N ALA A 70 -4.41 6.74 9.78
CA ALA A 70 -4.25 7.46 11.03
C ALA A 70 -2.79 7.48 11.47
N ILE A 71 -2.10 6.34 11.37
CA ILE A 71 -0.69 6.23 11.71
C ILE A 71 0.16 7.11 10.80
N ARG A 72 -0.13 7.10 9.50
CA ARG A 72 0.59 7.93 8.55
C ARG A 72 0.45 9.41 8.88
N ALA A 73 -0.73 9.84 9.25
CA ALA A 73 -0.98 11.23 9.64
C ALA A 73 -0.14 11.62 10.85
N GLU A 74 -0.01 10.73 11.83
CA GLU A 74 0.83 10.97 13.01
C GLU A 74 2.31 11.09 12.63
N LEU A 75 2.78 10.26 11.70
CA LEU A 75 4.18 10.29 11.29
C LEU A 75 4.53 11.51 10.47
N THR A 76 3.58 12.14 9.82
CA THR A 76 3.81 13.32 8.96
C THR A 76 3.37 14.62 9.62
N ALA A 77 2.81 14.54 10.80
CA ALA A 77 2.35 15.73 11.53
C ALA A 77 3.49 16.62 12.02
#